data_dbc7bec8647213f5c596dd53557af7f5
#
_entry.id   dbc7bec8647213f5c596dd53557af7f5
#
_cell.length_a   1.000
_cell.length_b   1.000
_cell.length_c   1.000
_cell.angle_alpha   90.00
_cell.angle_beta   90.00
_cell.angle_gamma   90.00
#
_symmetry.space_group_name_H-M   'P 1'
#
loop_
_entity.id
_entity.type
_entity.pdbx_description
1 polymer ?
#
loop_
_entity_poly.entity_id
_entity_poly.type
_entity_poly.pdbx_seq_one_letter_code
_entity_poly.pdbx_strand_id
1 'polypeptide(L)'
;MRCRWLSAVAAGITVLPVASAAAQGVFVSPAQVEAELAAGRRLRFVQVGQLDAGHIAGSVTLQVTDVAVTRDGIPNELRALAELDEAFESRGIGDSVSVVVYGDPLAAARVWLTLDLLGHPDARLLDGGLTRWKAEGRALGEVAAKVSRSPFTPRLRQDRLTDAAWIQARLADPAVLLVDARPPGEYAGTQQSVQVPRPGHIPGARSVFWRRLLQSDSLPALRDRAELRQLLALPPGAADLVAYCRTGYMASMLYAVARELGLPVKLYDPSFVEWSGRGDLPVEQGPPGTTTR
;
A
#
# COMPACT_ATOMS: atom_id res chain seq x y z
N MET A 1 6.42 -78.42 -8.05
CA MET A 1 5.69 -77.13 -8.24
C MET A 1 6.21 -76.13 -7.22
N ARG A 2 6.97 -75.11 -7.64
CA ARG A 2 7.52 -74.07 -6.78
C ARG A 2 6.83 -72.78 -7.13
N CYS A 3 5.96 -72.29 -6.24
CA CYS A 3 5.33 -70.95 -6.34
C CYS A 3 6.37 -69.82 -5.99
N ARG A 4 6.66 -68.96 -6.95
CA ARG A 4 7.47 -67.73 -6.72
C ARG A 4 6.50 -66.59 -6.34
N TRP A 5 6.68 -66.05 -5.14
CA TRP A 5 6.00 -64.85 -4.69
C TRP A 5 6.74 -63.63 -5.30
N LEU A 6 6.04 -62.84 -6.05
CA LEU A 6 6.50 -61.52 -6.54
C LEU A 6 6.16 -60.47 -5.48
N SER A 7 7.20 -59.92 -4.84
CA SER A 7 7.06 -58.78 -3.93
C SER A 7 6.93 -57.51 -4.76
N ALA A 8 5.78 -56.86 -4.67
CA ALA A 8 5.58 -55.53 -5.23
C ALA A 8 6.19 -54.47 -4.31
N VAL A 9 7.20 -53.75 -4.77
CA VAL A 9 7.75 -52.56 -4.10
C VAL A 9 6.84 -51.36 -4.41
N ALA A 10 6.09 -50.91 -3.44
CA ALA A 10 5.31 -49.70 -3.51
C ALA A 10 6.27 -48.50 -3.33
N ALA A 11 6.53 -47.77 -4.40
CA ALA A 11 7.24 -46.49 -4.32
C ALA A 11 6.32 -45.45 -3.69
N GLY A 12 6.57 -45.10 -2.43
CA GLY A 12 5.89 -44.04 -1.72
C GLY A 12 6.29 -42.68 -2.31
N ILE A 13 5.37 -41.98 -2.94
CA ILE A 13 5.53 -40.59 -3.33
C ILE A 13 5.44 -39.75 -2.05
N THR A 14 6.59 -39.33 -1.54
CA THR A 14 6.66 -38.34 -0.43
C THR A 14 6.24 -37.00 -0.97
N VAL A 15 4.98 -36.62 -0.79
CA VAL A 15 4.52 -35.26 -1.03
C VAL A 15 5.11 -34.41 0.10
N LEU A 16 6.18 -33.66 -0.22
CA LEU A 16 6.68 -32.62 0.67
C LEU A 16 5.56 -31.59 0.85
N PRO A 17 5.24 -31.17 2.09
CA PRO A 17 4.28 -30.11 2.29
C PRO A 17 4.82 -28.85 1.61
N VAL A 18 4.06 -28.29 0.67
CA VAL A 18 4.27 -26.92 0.20
C VAL A 18 4.12 -26.06 1.43
N ALA A 19 5.25 -25.52 1.92
CA ALA A 19 5.22 -24.57 3.02
C ALA A 19 4.27 -23.46 2.60
N SER A 20 3.15 -23.33 3.32
CA SER A 20 2.24 -22.20 3.20
C SER A 20 3.10 -20.97 3.29
N ALA A 21 3.13 -20.15 2.22
CA ALA A 21 3.78 -18.86 2.26
C ALA A 21 3.14 -18.10 3.42
N ALA A 22 3.83 -18.04 4.55
CA ALA A 22 3.44 -17.20 5.66
C ALA A 22 3.17 -15.82 5.03
N ALA A 23 2.01 -15.25 5.30
CA ALA A 23 1.61 -13.98 4.69
C ALA A 23 2.76 -12.99 4.90
N GLN A 24 3.49 -12.73 3.82
CA GLN A 24 4.66 -11.85 3.89
C GLN A 24 4.15 -10.46 4.25
N GLY A 25 4.81 -9.78 5.20
CA GLY A 25 4.47 -8.42 5.60
C GLY A 25 4.49 -7.49 4.38
N VAL A 26 3.74 -6.42 4.48
CA VAL A 26 3.73 -5.35 3.47
C VAL A 26 5.08 -4.64 3.42
N PHE A 27 5.71 -4.47 4.57
CA PHE A 27 7.01 -3.83 4.69
C PHE A 27 8.12 -4.86 4.89
N VAL A 28 9.27 -4.61 4.24
CA VAL A 28 10.47 -5.41 4.34
C VAL A 28 11.64 -4.53 4.78
N SER A 29 12.37 -4.93 5.82
CA SER A 29 13.56 -4.21 6.26
C SER A 29 14.74 -4.41 5.29
N PRO A 30 15.72 -3.47 5.24
CA PRO A 30 16.94 -3.67 4.46
C PRO A 30 17.69 -4.97 4.82
N ALA A 31 17.72 -5.35 6.11
CA ALA A 31 18.34 -6.59 6.54
C ALA A 31 17.65 -7.85 5.99
N GLN A 32 16.33 -7.86 5.97
CA GLN A 32 15.55 -8.97 5.36
C GLN A 32 15.80 -9.05 3.84
N VAL A 33 15.85 -7.90 3.17
CA VAL A 33 16.17 -7.84 1.72
C VAL A 33 17.54 -8.47 1.45
N GLU A 34 18.57 -8.12 2.23
CA GLU A 34 19.90 -8.72 2.06
C GLU A 34 19.92 -10.23 2.33
N ALA A 35 19.22 -10.68 3.37
CA ALA A 35 19.10 -12.10 3.66
C ALA A 35 18.44 -12.87 2.50
N GLU A 36 17.41 -12.30 1.88
CA GLU A 36 16.75 -12.87 0.70
C GLU A 36 17.68 -12.92 -0.52
N LEU A 37 18.45 -11.84 -0.76
CA LEU A 37 19.44 -11.80 -1.85
C LEU A 37 20.55 -12.83 -1.63
N ALA A 38 21.06 -12.94 -0.39
CA ALA A 38 22.07 -13.93 -0.02
C ALA A 38 21.56 -15.37 -0.17
N ALA A 39 20.26 -15.59 0.04
CA ALA A 39 19.60 -16.87 -0.22
C ALA A 39 19.32 -17.13 -1.71
N GLY A 40 19.78 -16.25 -2.62
CA GLY A 40 19.61 -16.39 -4.06
C GLY A 40 18.23 -15.97 -4.58
N ARG A 41 17.40 -15.31 -3.77
CA ARG A 41 16.11 -14.80 -4.21
C ARG A 41 16.29 -13.65 -5.18
N ARG A 42 15.56 -13.66 -6.29
CA ARG A 42 15.57 -12.58 -7.27
C ARG A 42 14.52 -11.54 -6.89
N LEU A 43 14.97 -10.31 -6.63
CA LEU A 43 14.13 -9.19 -6.27
C LEU A 43 14.16 -8.13 -7.38
N ARG A 44 12.99 -7.59 -7.73
CA ARG A 44 12.85 -6.41 -8.57
C ARG A 44 12.74 -5.19 -7.67
N PHE A 45 13.78 -4.36 -7.65
CA PHE A 45 13.73 -3.07 -6.99
C PHE A 45 13.08 -2.04 -7.89
N VAL A 46 12.13 -1.29 -7.34
CA VAL A 46 11.39 -0.24 -8.04
C VAL A 46 11.57 1.07 -7.29
N GLN A 47 12.36 1.98 -7.82
CA GLN A 47 12.44 3.34 -7.31
C GLN A 47 11.30 4.16 -7.88
N VAL A 48 10.49 4.75 -7.02
CA VAL A 48 9.46 5.70 -7.44
C VAL A 48 10.06 7.09 -7.48
N GLY A 49 10.05 7.70 -8.67
CA GLY A 49 10.75 8.93 -8.96
C GLY A 49 11.95 8.73 -9.89
N GLN A 50 12.83 9.70 -9.95
CA GLN A 50 14.04 9.62 -10.76
C GLN A 50 15.09 8.73 -10.07
N LEU A 51 15.89 8.02 -10.88
CA LEU A 51 17.07 7.34 -10.36
C LEU A 51 18.17 8.37 -10.16
N ASP A 52 18.37 8.74 -8.93
CA ASP A 52 19.52 9.54 -8.53
C ASP A 52 20.78 8.66 -8.42
N ALA A 53 21.95 9.27 -8.51
CA ALA A 53 23.21 8.60 -8.21
C ALA A 53 23.14 7.99 -6.80
N GLY A 54 23.46 6.70 -6.69
CA GLY A 54 23.37 5.99 -5.42
C GLY A 54 21.98 5.47 -5.09
N HIS A 55 21.26 4.89 -6.05
CA HIS A 55 20.07 4.06 -5.87
C HIS A 55 20.43 2.62 -5.47
N ILE A 56 19.46 1.78 -5.14
CA ILE A 56 19.70 0.34 -4.90
C ILE A 56 20.06 -0.33 -6.22
N ALA A 57 21.16 -1.08 -6.25
CA ALA A 57 21.62 -1.74 -7.46
C ALA A 57 20.54 -2.63 -8.10
N GLY A 58 20.39 -2.59 -9.40
CA GLY A 58 19.38 -3.36 -10.12
C GLY A 58 17.96 -2.78 -10.11
N SER A 59 17.82 -1.51 -9.71
CA SER A 59 16.52 -0.83 -9.72
C SER A 59 16.05 -0.43 -11.12
N VAL A 60 14.76 -0.49 -11.31
CA VAL A 60 14.00 0.19 -12.37
C VAL A 60 13.24 1.37 -11.79
N THR A 61 12.71 2.26 -12.64
CA THR A 61 11.91 3.41 -12.20
C THR A 61 10.44 3.29 -12.56
N LEU A 62 9.62 3.85 -11.69
CA LEU A 62 8.22 4.19 -11.93
C LEU A 62 7.96 5.62 -11.43
N GLN A 63 7.06 6.32 -12.10
CA GLN A 63 6.51 7.58 -11.63
C GLN A 63 5.10 7.33 -11.06
N VAL A 64 4.63 8.18 -10.16
CA VAL A 64 3.23 8.13 -9.71
C VAL A 64 2.27 8.28 -10.89
N THR A 65 2.65 9.10 -11.88
CA THR A 65 1.90 9.28 -13.12
C THR A 65 1.82 8.04 -14.01
N ASP A 66 2.67 7.04 -13.81
CA ASP A 66 2.54 5.75 -14.51
C ASP A 66 1.38 4.90 -13.96
N VAL A 67 0.96 5.14 -12.71
CA VAL A 67 -0.08 4.35 -12.04
C VAL A 67 -1.33 5.16 -11.68
N ALA A 68 -1.26 6.49 -11.72
CA ALA A 68 -2.34 7.38 -11.37
C ALA A 68 -2.55 8.49 -12.39
N VAL A 69 -3.78 8.96 -12.51
CA VAL A 69 -4.23 9.98 -13.47
C VAL A 69 -5.19 10.95 -12.79
N THR A 70 -5.38 12.13 -13.38
CA THR A 70 -6.50 13.00 -13.03
C THR A 70 -7.71 12.60 -13.88
N ARG A 71 -8.83 12.26 -13.21
CA ARG A 71 -10.09 11.92 -13.86
C ARG A 71 -11.20 12.80 -13.28
N ASP A 72 -11.98 13.46 -14.14
CA ASP A 72 -13.08 14.34 -13.74
C ASP A 72 -12.68 15.42 -12.71
N GLY A 73 -11.44 15.92 -12.81
CA GLY A 73 -10.87 16.90 -11.90
C GLY A 73 -10.33 16.33 -10.58
N ILE A 74 -10.46 15.03 -10.34
CA ILE A 74 -9.95 14.33 -9.15
C ILE A 74 -8.56 13.74 -9.48
N PRO A 75 -7.48 14.22 -8.85
CA PRO A 75 -6.15 13.70 -9.10
C PRO A 75 -5.89 12.39 -8.35
N ASN A 76 -4.87 11.67 -8.81
CA ASN A 76 -4.38 10.41 -8.23
C ASN A 76 -5.34 9.21 -8.31
N GLU A 77 -6.33 9.23 -9.17
CA GLU A 77 -7.13 8.03 -9.42
C GLU A 77 -6.36 6.97 -10.21
N LEU A 78 -6.69 5.69 -10.01
CA LEU A 78 -6.07 4.60 -10.73
C LEU A 78 -6.22 4.75 -12.25
N ARG A 79 -5.15 4.50 -12.99
CA ARG A 79 -5.20 4.40 -14.45
C ARG A 79 -6.03 3.20 -14.91
N ALA A 80 -6.36 3.16 -16.20
CA ALA A 80 -7.01 2.01 -16.81
C ALA A 80 -6.13 0.75 -16.68
N LEU A 81 -6.76 -0.42 -16.51
CA LEU A 81 -6.04 -1.69 -16.28
C LEU A 81 -5.01 -2.00 -17.36
N ALA A 82 -5.33 -1.72 -18.63
CA ALA A 82 -4.41 -1.96 -19.75
C ALA A 82 -3.16 -1.05 -19.71
N GLU A 83 -3.29 0.19 -19.20
CA GLU A 83 -2.16 1.11 -19.01
C GLU A 83 -1.28 0.67 -17.84
N LEU A 84 -1.90 0.15 -16.77
CA LEU A 84 -1.20 -0.38 -15.60
C LEU A 84 -0.43 -1.65 -15.93
N ASP A 85 -1.04 -2.54 -16.72
CA ASP A 85 -0.42 -3.75 -17.24
C ASP A 85 0.87 -3.41 -17.99
N GLU A 86 0.78 -2.53 -19.00
CA GLU A 86 1.92 -2.05 -19.77
C GLU A 86 3.00 -1.41 -18.89
N ALA A 87 2.58 -0.56 -17.94
CA ALA A 87 3.51 0.13 -17.06
C ALA A 87 4.35 -0.85 -16.22
N PHE A 88 3.74 -1.91 -15.72
CA PHE A 88 4.43 -2.90 -14.90
C PHE A 88 5.25 -3.90 -15.72
N GLU A 89 4.66 -4.49 -16.76
CA GLU A 89 5.34 -5.49 -17.57
C GLU A 89 6.61 -4.96 -18.25
N SER A 90 6.55 -3.75 -18.82
CA SER A 90 7.72 -3.14 -19.49
C SER A 90 8.90 -2.90 -18.53
N ARG A 91 8.64 -2.87 -17.21
CA ARG A 91 9.66 -2.73 -16.15
C ARG A 91 10.03 -4.06 -15.50
N GLY A 92 9.62 -5.17 -16.11
CA GLY A 92 9.89 -6.53 -15.62
C GLY A 92 9.20 -6.82 -14.29
N ILE A 93 8.05 -6.21 -14.02
CA ILE A 93 7.17 -6.46 -12.89
C ILE A 93 6.04 -7.36 -13.38
N GLY A 94 6.08 -8.62 -13.00
CA GLY A 94 5.11 -9.63 -13.42
C GLY A 94 4.72 -10.56 -12.29
N ASP A 95 3.74 -11.43 -12.51
CA ASP A 95 3.14 -12.29 -11.49
C ASP A 95 4.14 -13.19 -10.75
N SER A 96 5.26 -13.54 -11.37
CA SER A 96 6.29 -14.43 -10.80
C SER A 96 7.49 -13.67 -10.19
N VAL A 97 7.44 -12.34 -10.14
CA VAL A 97 8.55 -11.49 -9.71
C VAL A 97 8.28 -10.92 -8.33
N SER A 98 9.21 -11.12 -7.39
CA SER A 98 9.18 -10.45 -6.08
C SER A 98 9.58 -8.99 -6.23
N VAL A 99 8.73 -8.07 -5.80
CA VAL A 99 8.92 -6.62 -5.97
C VAL A 99 9.18 -5.92 -4.65
N VAL A 100 10.18 -5.05 -4.61
CA VAL A 100 10.46 -4.16 -3.48
C VAL A 100 10.41 -2.71 -3.96
N VAL A 101 9.42 -1.97 -3.52
CA VAL A 101 9.15 -0.57 -3.91
C VAL A 101 9.76 0.36 -2.89
N TYR A 102 10.43 1.43 -3.34
CA TYR A 102 11.00 2.47 -2.50
C TYR A 102 11.05 3.82 -3.22
N GLY A 103 11.30 4.90 -2.49
CA GLY A 103 11.35 6.28 -2.98
C GLY A 103 10.86 7.25 -1.93
N ASP A 104 10.22 8.35 -2.34
CA ASP A 104 9.41 9.16 -1.41
C ASP A 104 8.35 8.26 -0.76
N PRO A 105 8.15 8.35 0.56
CA PRO A 105 7.27 7.43 1.27
C PRO A 105 5.84 7.34 0.72
N LEU A 106 5.25 8.47 0.32
CA LEU A 106 3.89 8.48 -0.22
C LEU A 106 3.85 8.00 -1.67
N ALA A 107 4.85 8.38 -2.47
CA ALA A 107 4.96 7.92 -3.85
C ALA A 107 5.15 6.40 -3.91
N ALA A 108 6.05 5.86 -3.10
CA ALA A 108 6.26 4.42 -2.98
C ALA A 108 4.99 3.69 -2.49
N ALA A 109 4.32 4.23 -1.47
CA ALA A 109 3.07 3.67 -0.98
C ALA A 109 1.97 3.68 -2.05
N ARG A 110 1.89 4.72 -2.91
CA ARG A 110 0.89 4.78 -4.00
C ARG A 110 1.16 3.72 -5.06
N VAL A 111 2.40 3.51 -5.48
CA VAL A 111 2.77 2.47 -6.45
C VAL A 111 2.54 1.08 -5.85
N TRP A 112 2.95 0.85 -4.60
CA TRP A 112 2.70 -0.41 -3.91
C TRP A 112 1.20 -0.71 -3.76
N LEU A 113 0.40 0.28 -3.35
CA LEU A 113 -1.06 0.17 -3.26
C LEU A 113 -1.66 -0.29 -4.58
N THR A 114 -1.19 0.28 -5.70
CA THR A 114 -1.67 -0.11 -7.04
C THR A 114 -1.39 -1.58 -7.31
N LEU A 115 -0.17 -2.07 -7.01
CA LEU A 115 0.17 -3.49 -7.14
C LEU A 115 -0.70 -4.38 -6.23
N ASP A 116 -0.93 -3.97 -4.97
CA ASP A 116 -1.79 -4.70 -4.04
C ASP A 116 -3.25 -4.76 -4.52
N LEU A 117 -3.80 -3.64 -5.01
CA LEU A 117 -5.16 -3.58 -5.56
C LEU A 117 -5.30 -4.42 -6.84
N LEU A 118 -4.26 -4.54 -7.64
CA LEU A 118 -4.24 -5.38 -8.83
C LEU A 118 -3.92 -6.85 -8.53
N GLY A 119 -3.73 -7.20 -7.28
CA GLY A 119 -3.55 -8.57 -6.85
C GLY A 119 -2.15 -9.13 -7.09
N HIS A 120 -1.13 -8.26 -7.20
CA HIS A 120 0.25 -8.73 -7.31
C HIS A 120 0.61 -9.62 -6.11
N PRO A 121 1.17 -10.83 -6.34
CA PRO A 121 1.31 -11.82 -5.26
C PRO A 121 2.39 -11.49 -4.23
N ASP A 122 3.42 -10.73 -4.63
CA ASP A 122 4.58 -10.43 -3.79
C ASP A 122 5.17 -9.04 -4.11
N ALA A 123 4.45 -8.00 -3.72
CA ALA A 123 4.92 -6.63 -3.72
C ALA A 123 5.06 -6.12 -2.29
N ARG A 124 6.20 -5.50 -1.95
CA ARG A 124 6.53 -5.01 -0.62
C ARG A 124 7.12 -3.60 -0.68
N LEU A 125 6.99 -2.86 0.41
CA LEU A 125 7.62 -1.56 0.62
C LEU A 125 8.93 -1.73 1.39
N LEU A 126 9.99 -1.06 0.96
CA LEU A 126 11.24 -1.01 1.72
C LEU A 126 11.06 -0.09 2.95
N ASP A 127 11.10 -0.66 4.14
CA ASP A 127 10.95 0.10 5.38
C ASP A 127 12.11 1.07 5.60
N GLY A 128 11.78 2.36 5.75
CA GLY A 128 12.75 3.45 5.80
C GLY A 128 13.35 3.85 4.45
N GLY A 129 12.96 3.17 3.36
CA GLY A 129 13.34 3.49 1.99
C GLY A 129 14.85 3.59 1.77
N LEU A 130 15.24 4.38 0.77
CA LEU A 130 16.65 4.59 0.43
C LEU A 130 17.45 5.28 1.56
N THR A 131 16.78 6.09 2.37
CA THR A 131 17.40 6.76 3.53
C THR A 131 17.98 5.76 4.51
N ARG A 132 17.18 4.79 4.94
CA ARG A 132 17.63 3.73 5.85
C ARG A 132 18.64 2.80 5.19
N TRP A 133 18.43 2.45 3.92
CA TRP A 133 19.38 1.64 3.15
C TRP A 133 20.78 2.25 3.15
N LYS A 134 20.89 3.57 2.87
CA LYS A 134 22.15 4.32 2.92
C LYS A 134 22.73 4.43 4.33
N ALA A 135 21.91 4.73 5.32
CA ALA A 135 22.34 4.86 6.71
C ALA A 135 22.92 3.56 7.28
N GLU A 136 22.44 2.40 6.80
CA GLU A 136 22.97 1.09 7.17
C GLU A 136 24.20 0.68 6.32
N GLY A 137 24.75 1.59 5.47
CA GLY A 137 25.97 1.35 4.69
C GLY A 137 25.84 0.32 3.58
N ARG A 138 24.63 0.08 3.08
CA ARG A 138 24.36 -0.97 2.10
C ARG A 138 24.73 -0.57 0.68
N ALA A 139 25.00 -1.58 -0.17
CA ALA A 139 25.47 -1.39 -1.53
C ALA A 139 24.49 -0.59 -2.40
N LEU A 140 25.06 0.37 -3.16
CA LEU A 140 24.35 1.23 -4.10
C LEU A 140 24.79 0.93 -5.53
N GLY A 141 23.95 1.29 -6.49
CA GLY A 141 24.22 1.24 -7.92
C GLY A 141 24.18 2.62 -8.55
N GLU A 142 24.76 2.73 -9.74
CA GLU A 142 24.82 3.98 -10.51
C GLU A 142 24.00 3.91 -11.80
N VAL A 143 23.66 2.71 -12.24
CA VAL A 143 23.00 2.49 -13.53
C VAL A 143 21.70 1.71 -13.35
N ALA A 144 20.64 2.20 -14.01
CA ALA A 144 19.35 1.52 -14.06
C ALA A 144 19.48 0.09 -14.61
N ALA A 145 18.70 -0.83 -14.05
CA ALA A 145 18.68 -2.19 -14.57
C ALA A 145 18.09 -2.23 -15.98
N LYS A 146 18.75 -2.97 -16.87
CA LYS A 146 18.11 -3.43 -18.12
C LYS A 146 17.32 -4.68 -17.80
N VAL A 147 16.02 -4.63 -18.05
CA VAL A 147 15.10 -5.73 -17.69
C VAL A 147 14.33 -6.20 -18.93
N SER A 148 14.03 -7.48 -18.95
CA SER A 148 13.08 -8.03 -19.92
C SER A 148 11.66 -7.83 -19.40
N ARG A 149 10.73 -7.67 -20.33
CA ARG A 149 9.29 -7.66 -20.04
C ARG A 149 8.89 -8.93 -19.29
N SER A 150 8.02 -8.79 -18.31
CA SER A 150 7.52 -9.91 -17.50
C SER A 150 5.99 -9.87 -17.48
N PRO A 151 5.29 -10.97 -17.83
CA PRO A 151 3.84 -10.99 -17.88
C PRO A 151 3.22 -10.69 -16.51
N PHE A 152 2.25 -9.78 -16.51
CA PHE A 152 1.43 -9.42 -15.36
C PHE A 152 -0.05 -9.57 -15.71
N THR A 153 -0.84 -10.13 -14.82
CA THR A 153 -2.28 -10.30 -15.02
C THR A 153 -3.03 -9.52 -13.95
N PRO A 154 -3.34 -8.24 -14.19
CA PRO A 154 -4.00 -7.40 -13.18
C PRO A 154 -5.40 -7.94 -12.86
N ARG A 155 -5.67 -8.14 -11.57
CA ARG A 155 -6.95 -8.59 -11.02
C ARG A 155 -7.40 -7.59 -9.96
N LEU A 156 -8.18 -6.60 -10.40
CA LEU A 156 -8.63 -5.55 -9.49
C LEU A 156 -9.46 -6.12 -8.34
N ARG A 157 -8.97 -5.90 -7.13
CA ARG A 157 -9.61 -6.30 -5.87
C ARG A 157 -10.65 -5.26 -5.45
N GLN A 158 -11.83 -5.34 -6.05
CA GLN A 158 -12.95 -4.44 -5.77
C GLN A 158 -13.36 -4.44 -4.29
N ASP A 159 -13.19 -5.56 -3.60
CA ASP A 159 -13.45 -5.71 -2.17
C ASP A 159 -12.60 -4.80 -1.28
N ARG A 160 -11.48 -4.28 -1.82
CA ARG A 160 -10.57 -3.35 -1.15
C ARG A 160 -10.81 -1.88 -1.46
N LEU A 161 -11.77 -1.61 -2.33
CA LEU A 161 -12.18 -0.26 -2.68
C LEU A 161 -13.57 0.04 -2.13
N THR A 162 -13.83 1.33 -1.94
CA THR A 162 -15.16 1.82 -1.61
C THR A 162 -15.40 3.18 -2.25
N ASP A 163 -16.64 3.64 -2.27
CA ASP A 163 -17.07 4.90 -2.86
C ASP A 163 -17.87 5.75 -1.86
N ALA A 164 -18.20 6.97 -2.29
CA ALA A 164 -18.94 7.91 -1.48
C ALA A 164 -20.34 7.41 -1.09
N ALA A 165 -21.02 6.67 -1.98
CA ALA A 165 -22.36 6.15 -1.72
C ALA A 165 -22.34 5.06 -0.64
N TRP A 166 -21.37 4.16 -0.72
CA TRP A 166 -21.16 3.12 0.30
C TRP A 166 -20.86 3.74 1.68
N ILE A 167 -20.00 4.77 1.73
CA ILE A 167 -19.66 5.49 2.97
C ILE A 167 -20.88 6.22 3.50
N GLN A 168 -21.60 6.97 2.67
CA GLN A 168 -22.80 7.72 3.07
C GLN A 168 -23.84 6.82 3.73
N ALA A 169 -24.08 5.65 3.16
CA ALA A 169 -25.01 4.67 3.70
C ALA A 169 -24.58 4.09 5.06
N ARG A 170 -23.32 4.31 5.49
CA ARG A 170 -22.71 3.74 6.70
C ARG A 170 -22.10 4.77 7.66
N LEU A 171 -22.42 6.05 7.52
CA LEU A 171 -21.87 7.10 8.40
C LEU A 171 -22.16 6.86 9.89
N ALA A 172 -23.30 6.24 10.22
CA ALA A 172 -23.69 5.92 11.59
C ALA A 172 -23.41 4.45 11.98
N ASP A 173 -22.81 3.66 11.08
CA ASP A 173 -22.55 2.24 11.32
C ASP A 173 -21.30 2.06 12.22
N PRO A 174 -21.43 1.55 13.46
CA PRO A 174 -20.29 1.34 14.34
C PRO A 174 -19.32 0.26 13.83
N ALA A 175 -19.73 -0.54 12.85
CA ALA A 175 -18.86 -1.53 12.21
C ALA A 175 -17.86 -0.90 11.24
N VAL A 176 -18.00 0.39 10.90
CA VAL A 176 -17.10 1.10 9.97
C VAL A 176 -16.33 2.20 10.67
N LEU A 177 -15.01 2.11 10.61
CA LEU A 177 -14.09 3.16 11.06
C LEU A 177 -13.55 3.94 9.87
N LEU A 178 -13.98 5.18 9.69
CA LEU A 178 -13.37 6.11 8.73
C LEU A 178 -12.09 6.71 9.31
N VAL A 179 -10.99 6.72 8.56
CA VAL A 179 -9.71 7.28 9.00
C VAL A 179 -9.17 8.25 7.97
N ASP A 180 -9.02 9.51 8.40
CA ASP A 180 -8.47 10.60 7.58
C ASP A 180 -6.97 10.73 7.78
N ALA A 181 -6.21 10.54 6.70
CA ALA A 181 -4.76 10.60 6.71
C ALA A 181 -4.18 12.01 6.51
N ARG A 182 -5.01 13.06 6.39
CA ARG A 182 -4.59 14.45 6.14
C ARG A 182 -3.98 15.10 7.39
N PRO A 183 -3.25 16.23 7.21
CA PRO A 183 -2.83 17.09 8.31
C PRO A 183 -4.01 17.51 9.22
N PRO A 184 -3.77 17.65 10.52
CA PRO A 184 -4.85 18.00 11.48
C PRO A 184 -5.60 19.30 11.15
N GLY A 185 -4.92 20.29 10.60
CA GLY A 185 -5.57 21.56 10.18
C GLY A 185 -6.54 21.40 9.00
N GLU A 186 -6.23 20.51 8.04
CA GLU A 186 -7.15 20.19 6.94
C GLU A 186 -8.36 19.38 7.44
N TYR A 187 -8.12 18.42 8.33
CA TYR A 187 -9.18 17.63 8.98
C TYR A 187 -10.14 18.55 9.77
N ALA A 188 -9.59 19.42 10.61
CA ALA A 188 -10.40 20.34 11.43
C ALA A 188 -11.12 21.43 10.62
N GLY A 189 -10.75 21.64 9.35
CA GLY A 189 -11.27 22.70 8.51
C GLY A 189 -10.66 24.07 8.80
N THR A 190 -9.61 24.16 9.62
CA THR A 190 -8.89 25.40 9.94
C THR A 190 -7.81 25.76 8.91
N GLN A 191 -7.40 24.79 8.10
CA GLN A 191 -6.47 24.97 6.98
C GLN A 191 -7.17 24.64 5.67
N GLN A 192 -7.29 25.63 4.79
CA GLN A 192 -7.87 25.45 3.46
C GLN A 192 -6.90 24.68 2.55
N SER A 193 -7.43 23.70 1.82
CA SER A 193 -6.72 23.03 0.73
C SER A 193 -7.27 23.50 -0.61
N VAL A 194 -6.40 23.74 -1.59
CA VAL A 194 -6.75 24.34 -2.89
C VAL A 194 -7.83 23.55 -3.65
N GLN A 195 -7.88 22.25 -3.47
CA GLN A 195 -8.79 21.36 -4.21
C GLN A 195 -10.03 20.94 -3.40
N VAL A 196 -10.20 21.48 -2.19
CA VAL A 196 -11.28 21.10 -1.27
C VAL A 196 -12.30 22.23 -1.17
N PRO A 197 -13.47 22.14 -1.82
CA PRO A 197 -14.47 23.20 -1.82
C PRO A 197 -15.05 23.51 -0.43
N ARG A 198 -15.28 22.49 0.39
CA ARG A 198 -15.83 22.62 1.75
C ARG A 198 -14.81 22.09 2.76
N PRO A 199 -14.21 22.95 3.62
CA PRO A 199 -13.22 22.53 4.62
C PRO A 199 -13.87 21.67 5.71
N GLY A 200 -13.06 20.78 6.30
CA GLY A 200 -13.51 19.83 7.34
C GLY A 200 -13.20 18.39 6.97
N HIS A 201 -14.01 17.44 7.44
CA HIS A 201 -13.82 16.01 7.26
C HIS A 201 -15.17 15.27 7.09
N ILE A 202 -15.11 13.99 6.72
CA ILE A 202 -16.29 13.11 6.68
C ILE A 202 -16.77 12.90 8.11
N PRO A 203 -18.07 13.10 8.44
CA PRO A 203 -18.59 12.97 9.81
C PRO A 203 -18.22 11.65 10.46
N GLY A 204 -17.78 11.72 11.70
CA GLY A 204 -17.36 10.55 12.49
C GLY A 204 -15.99 9.99 12.14
N ALA A 205 -15.27 10.56 11.19
CA ALA A 205 -13.93 10.10 10.84
C ALA A 205 -12.92 10.37 11.95
N ARG A 206 -11.98 9.45 12.16
CA ARG A 206 -10.82 9.62 13.02
C ARG A 206 -9.68 10.27 12.26
N SER A 207 -9.00 11.26 12.86
CA SER A 207 -7.79 11.85 12.30
C SER A 207 -6.55 11.04 12.67
N VAL A 208 -5.89 10.46 11.68
CA VAL A 208 -4.57 9.84 11.82
C VAL A 208 -3.66 10.35 10.73
N PHE A 209 -3.01 11.48 10.96
CA PHE A 209 -2.07 12.06 10.01
C PHE A 209 -0.99 11.05 9.62
N TRP A 210 -0.82 10.77 8.33
CA TRP A 210 0.05 9.71 7.81
C TRP A 210 1.49 9.75 8.36
N ARG A 211 2.04 10.96 8.65
CA ARG A 211 3.39 11.09 9.23
C ARG A 211 3.50 10.49 10.62
N ARG A 212 2.40 10.39 11.37
CA ARG A 212 2.38 9.73 12.67
C ARG A 212 2.62 8.22 12.61
N LEU A 213 2.55 7.63 11.42
CA LEU A 213 2.87 6.21 11.18
C LEU A 213 4.37 5.96 11.08
N LEU A 214 5.16 7.02 10.87
CA LEU A 214 6.61 6.97 10.69
C LEU A 214 7.36 7.46 11.93
N GLN A 215 8.60 7.01 12.10
CA GLN A 215 9.46 7.40 13.23
C GLN A 215 9.80 8.89 13.19
N SER A 216 10.25 9.38 12.04
CA SER A 216 10.55 10.80 11.80
C SER A 216 10.58 11.12 10.31
N ASP A 217 10.66 12.42 9.97
CA ASP A 217 10.85 12.86 8.59
C ASP A 217 12.26 12.56 8.06
N SER A 218 13.27 12.53 8.94
CA SER A 218 14.65 12.20 8.58
C SER A 218 14.90 10.70 8.45
N LEU A 219 14.11 9.87 9.12
CA LEU A 219 14.12 8.42 8.98
C LEU A 219 12.66 7.94 8.82
N PRO A 220 12.17 7.83 7.59
CA PRO A 220 10.77 7.48 7.33
C PRO A 220 10.50 5.96 7.46
N ALA A 221 11.12 5.33 8.47
CA ALA A 221 10.82 3.96 8.86
C ALA A 221 9.52 3.92 9.68
N LEU A 222 8.85 2.78 9.65
CA LEU A 222 7.65 2.59 10.46
C LEU A 222 7.95 2.73 11.96
N ARG A 223 6.98 3.26 12.70
CA ARG A 223 6.95 3.12 14.17
C ARG A 223 6.85 1.65 14.55
N ASP A 224 7.06 1.36 15.82
CA ASP A 224 6.89 -0.02 16.28
C ASP A 224 5.43 -0.50 16.12
N ARG A 225 5.27 -1.82 16.05
CA ARG A 225 3.99 -2.45 15.76
C ARG A 225 2.93 -2.19 16.83
N ALA A 226 3.33 -1.98 18.09
CA ALA A 226 2.41 -1.71 19.19
C ALA A 226 1.85 -0.28 19.08
N GLU A 227 2.71 0.71 18.80
CA GLU A 227 2.29 2.09 18.56
C GLU A 227 1.35 2.18 17.34
N LEU A 228 1.69 1.51 16.23
CA LEU A 228 0.84 1.49 15.04
C LEU A 228 -0.54 0.88 15.32
N ARG A 229 -0.58 -0.20 16.11
CA ARG A 229 -1.86 -0.80 16.54
C ARG A 229 -2.69 0.14 17.39
N GLN A 230 -2.08 0.95 18.25
CA GLN A 230 -2.80 1.97 19.03
C GLN A 230 -3.37 3.07 18.13
N LEU A 231 -2.59 3.56 17.17
CA LEU A 231 -3.02 4.59 16.21
C LEU A 231 -4.20 4.14 15.34
N LEU A 232 -4.21 2.88 14.92
CA LEU A 232 -5.21 2.29 14.03
C LEU A 232 -6.16 1.32 14.74
N ALA A 233 -6.23 1.39 16.08
CA ALA A 233 -7.11 0.51 16.84
C ALA A 233 -8.56 0.61 16.37
N LEU A 234 -9.11 -0.53 15.97
CA LEU A 234 -10.53 -0.64 15.64
C LEU A 234 -11.35 -0.58 16.93
N PRO A 235 -12.48 0.17 16.96
CA PRO A 235 -13.43 0.09 18.05
C PRO A 235 -13.98 -1.35 18.18
N PRO A 236 -14.45 -1.76 19.37
CA PRO A 236 -15.14 -3.03 19.52
C PRO A 236 -16.30 -3.16 18.53
N GLY A 237 -16.32 -4.27 17.77
CA GLY A 237 -17.37 -4.54 16.76
C GLY A 237 -17.10 -3.92 15.39
N ALA A 238 -16.07 -3.10 15.21
CA ALA A 238 -15.72 -2.60 13.88
C ALA A 238 -15.17 -3.74 13.00
N ALA A 239 -15.72 -3.85 11.81
CA ALA A 239 -15.36 -4.86 10.82
C ALA A 239 -14.54 -4.29 9.65
N ASP A 240 -14.67 -2.99 9.34
CA ASP A 240 -13.98 -2.34 8.23
C ASP A 240 -13.29 -1.05 8.69
N LEU A 241 -12.05 -0.85 8.25
CA LEU A 241 -11.36 0.43 8.28
C LEU A 241 -11.42 1.01 6.86
N VAL A 242 -11.87 2.26 6.72
CA VAL A 242 -11.84 2.97 5.43
C VAL A 242 -10.79 4.07 5.51
N ALA A 243 -9.73 3.92 4.74
CA ALA A 243 -8.67 4.92 4.61
C ALA A 243 -9.03 5.95 3.53
N TYR A 244 -8.96 7.23 3.87
CA TYR A 244 -9.09 8.32 2.91
C TYR A 244 -8.15 9.48 3.26
N CYS A 245 -7.99 10.41 2.32
CA CYS A 245 -7.26 11.65 2.58
C CYS A 245 -7.85 12.79 1.72
N ARG A 246 -7.02 13.54 1.01
CA ARG A 246 -7.48 14.54 0.03
C ARG A 246 -7.84 13.88 -1.31
N THR A 247 -6.96 13.04 -1.86
CA THR A 247 -7.00 12.46 -3.21
C THR A 247 -6.46 11.03 -3.26
N GLY A 248 -6.61 10.22 -2.21
CA GLY A 248 -6.09 8.85 -2.14
C GLY A 248 -4.57 8.72 -1.89
N TYR A 249 -3.78 9.77 -2.12
CA TYR A 249 -2.32 9.71 -2.09
C TYR A 249 -1.73 9.48 -0.69
N MET A 250 -2.10 10.31 0.31
CA MET A 250 -1.67 10.10 1.71
C MET A 250 -2.31 8.86 2.33
N ALA A 251 -3.54 8.54 1.92
CA ALA A 251 -4.25 7.35 2.36
C ALA A 251 -3.56 6.05 1.94
N SER A 252 -2.73 6.07 0.89
CA SER A 252 -1.96 4.90 0.45
C SER A 252 -1.01 4.39 1.55
N MET A 253 -0.37 5.29 2.29
CA MET A 253 0.50 4.92 3.41
C MET A 253 -0.31 4.36 4.58
N LEU A 254 -1.42 4.97 4.93
CA LEU A 254 -2.30 4.48 5.99
C LEU A 254 -2.87 3.10 5.64
N TYR A 255 -3.29 2.91 4.39
CA TYR A 255 -3.74 1.63 3.87
C TYR A 255 -2.63 0.56 3.97
N ALA A 256 -1.41 0.88 3.54
CA ALA A 256 -0.27 -0.04 3.61
C ALA A 256 0.01 -0.49 5.06
N VAL A 257 0.00 0.44 6.01
CA VAL A 257 0.20 0.12 7.44
C VAL A 257 -0.96 -0.70 8.01
N ALA A 258 -2.20 -0.39 7.66
CA ALA A 258 -3.35 -1.20 8.08
C ALA A 258 -3.24 -2.64 7.56
N ARG A 259 -2.82 -2.82 6.29
CA ARG A 259 -2.52 -4.13 5.69
C ARG A 259 -1.38 -4.86 6.41
N GLU A 260 -0.30 -4.15 6.76
CA GLU A 260 0.83 -4.70 7.55
C GLU A 260 0.37 -5.23 8.91
N LEU A 261 -0.56 -4.55 9.55
CA LEU A 261 -1.15 -4.96 10.83
C LEU A 261 -2.17 -6.09 10.70
N GLY A 262 -2.56 -6.47 9.48
CA GLY A 262 -3.59 -7.47 9.21
C GLY A 262 -5.01 -6.95 9.45
N LEU A 263 -5.21 -5.63 9.43
CA LEU A 263 -6.53 -5.02 9.60
C LEU A 263 -7.35 -5.09 8.30
N PRO A 264 -8.66 -5.29 8.37
CA PRO A 264 -9.55 -5.18 7.24
C PRO A 264 -9.62 -3.73 6.79
N VAL A 265 -9.04 -3.40 5.63
CA VAL A 265 -8.96 -2.03 5.14
C VAL A 265 -9.46 -1.91 3.72
N LYS A 266 -10.29 -0.87 3.49
CA LYS A 266 -10.73 -0.40 2.18
C LYS A 266 -10.14 0.99 1.92
N LEU A 267 -9.92 1.31 0.65
CA LEU A 267 -9.52 2.64 0.20
C LEU A 267 -10.74 3.36 -0.38
N TYR A 268 -10.96 4.60 0.05
CA TYR A 268 -11.79 5.55 -0.68
C TYR A 268 -10.87 6.43 -1.53
N ASP A 269 -10.63 6.01 -2.79
CA ASP A 269 -9.61 6.61 -3.65
C ASP A 269 -9.89 8.07 -4.03
N PRO A 270 -11.10 8.47 -4.51
CA PRO A 270 -11.42 9.87 -4.80
C PRO A 270 -11.36 10.77 -3.55
N SER A 271 -11.56 10.20 -2.39
CA SER A 271 -11.31 10.83 -1.08
C SER A 271 -12.11 12.11 -0.84
N PHE A 272 -11.56 13.03 -0.04
CA PHE A 272 -12.29 14.20 0.43
C PHE A 272 -12.51 15.25 -0.66
N VAL A 273 -11.74 15.26 -1.73
CA VAL A 273 -11.98 16.14 -2.88
C VAL A 273 -13.34 15.83 -3.53
N GLU A 274 -13.64 14.55 -3.80
CA GLU A 274 -14.95 14.13 -4.28
C GLU A 274 -16.03 14.43 -3.23
N TRP A 275 -15.82 13.97 -1.99
CA TRP A 275 -16.79 14.12 -0.90
C TRP A 275 -17.21 15.56 -0.68
N SER A 276 -16.21 16.46 -0.53
CA SER A 276 -16.45 17.88 -0.28
C SER A 276 -17.01 18.64 -1.47
N GLY A 277 -16.82 18.12 -2.69
CA GLY A 277 -17.40 18.66 -3.93
C GLY A 277 -18.88 18.37 -4.09
N ARG A 278 -19.40 17.33 -3.44
CA ARG A 278 -20.79 16.90 -3.52
C ARG A 278 -21.63 17.61 -2.46
N GLY A 279 -22.57 18.48 -2.91
CA GLY A 279 -23.45 19.25 -2.02
C GLY A 279 -24.45 18.40 -1.21
N ASP A 280 -24.70 17.16 -1.63
CA ASP A 280 -25.59 16.20 -0.97
C ASP A 280 -24.90 15.41 0.18
N LEU A 281 -23.57 15.52 0.33
CA LEU A 281 -22.83 14.83 1.36
C LEU A 281 -22.51 15.74 2.56
N PRO A 282 -22.65 15.28 3.80
CA PRO A 282 -22.36 16.07 4.99
C PRO A 282 -20.85 16.25 5.21
N VAL A 283 -20.48 17.42 5.72
CA VAL A 283 -19.09 17.73 6.16
C VAL A 283 -19.15 18.22 7.60
N GLU A 284 -18.23 17.72 8.42
CA GLU A 284 -18.04 18.11 9.81
C GLU A 284 -16.75 18.93 9.95
N GLN A 285 -16.72 19.88 10.89
CA GLN A 285 -15.55 20.67 11.24
C GLN A 285 -15.26 20.54 12.74
N GLY A 286 -14.03 20.73 13.11
CA GLY A 286 -13.57 20.69 14.50
C GLY A 286 -12.33 19.84 14.72
N PRO A 287 -11.67 19.98 15.87
CA PRO A 287 -10.48 19.21 16.19
C PRO A 287 -10.79 17.70 16.36
N PRO A 288 -9.77 16.83 16.20
CA PRO A 288 -9.95 15.40 16.41
C PRO A 288 -10.53 15.12 17.82
N GLY A 289 -11.58 14.30 17.87
CA GLY A 289 -12.20 13.89 19.14
C GLY A 289 -13.35 14.76 19.63
N THR A 290 -13.77 15.78 18.88
CA THR A 290 -14.95 16.62 19.18
C THR A 290 -16.26 16.08 18.62
N THR A 291 -16.26 14.91 18.00
CA THR A 291 -17.49 14.32 17.46
C THR A 291 -18.47 14.09 18.62
N THR A 292 -19.40 15.01 18.80
CA THR A 292 -20.62 14.79 19.59
C THR A 292 -21.48 13.79 18.81
N ARG A 293 -21.50 12.54 19.28
CA ARG A 293 -22.51 11.56 18.88
C ARG A 293 -23.86 11.89 19.49
#